data_b1816262c80fb38c2c9def35a863a143
#
_entry.id   b1816262c80fb38c2c9def35a863a143
#
_cell.length_a   1.000
_cell.length_b   1.000
_cell.length_c   1.000
_cell.angle_alpha   90.00
_cell.angle_beta   90.00
_cell.angle_gamma   90.00
#
_symmetry.space_group_name_H-M   'P 1'
#
loop_
_entity.id
_entity.type
_entity.pdbx_description
1 polymer ?
#
loop_
_entity_poly.entity_id
_entity_poly.type
_entity_poly.pdbx_seq_one_letter_code
_entity_poly.pdbx_strand_id
1 'polypeptide(L)'
;ISMIFILFVGCENSQKSNGFVTTIEESSWKMGSQSSVDLVVDLDKYWGVDYDKMKTFFADTVKSRFADGKSYDTVDGFLGNVKKQMENSPGTQNWTMDGAFSIDLDPTKGGDWVNAWFTVEATDAKPKRSINEWYFILNGKIHQFSQSEQVRLD
;
A
#
# COMPACT_ATOMS: atom_id res chain seq x y z
N ILE A 1 -0.39 39.26 -43.63
CA ILE A 1 0.35 38.45 -42.59
C ILE A 1 -0.56 37.32 -42.19
N SER A 2 -0.29 36.08 -42.71
CA SER A 2 -1.09 34.89 -42.43
C SER A 2 -0.49 34.19 -41.24
N MET A 3 -1.26 34.07 -40.16
CA MET A 3 -0.84 33.45 -38.90
C MET A 3 -1.24 31.96 -38.95
N ILE A 4 -0.24 31.06 -39.11
CA ILE A 4 -0.44 29.63 -39.13
C ILE A 4 -0.55 29.14 -37.69
N PHE A 5 -1.75 28.70 -37.28
CA PHE A 5 -1.97 28.00 -36.03
C PHE A 5 -1.58 26.53 -36.20
N ILE A 6 -0.45 26.12 -35.62
CA ILE A 6 -0.06 24.71 -35.54
C ILE A 6 -0.79 24.10 -34.34
N LEU A 7 -1.86 23.34 -34.58
CA LEU A 7 -2.50 22.50 -33.57
C LEU A 7 -1.60 21.27 -33.33
N PHE A 8 -0.92 21.25 -32.18
CA PHE A 8 -0.31 20.03 -31.69
C PHE A 8 -1.42 19.09 -31.21
N VAL A 9 -1.81 18.16 -32.07
CA VAL A 9 -2.61 17.01 -31.67
C VAL A 9 -1.63 16.08 -30.93
N GLY A 10 -1.60 16.16 -29.62
CA GLY A 10 -0.92 15.16 -28.79
C GLY A 10 -1.65 13.85 -28.97
N CYS A 11 -1.05 12.88 -29.67
CA CYS A 11 -1.51 11.50 -29.59
C CYS A 11 -1.30 11.03 -28.16
N GLU A 12 -2.36 11.01 -27.35
CA GLU A 12 -2.38 10.17 -26.17
C GLU A 12 -2.32 8.73 -26.65
N ASN A 13 -1.12 8.15 -26.62
CA ASN A 13 -0.99 6.70 -26.73
C ASN A 13 -1.70 6.12 -25.50
N SER A 14 -2.91 5.64 -25.67
CA SER A 14 -3.59 4.83 -24.68
C SER A 14 -2.76 3.55 -24.52
N GLN A 15 -1.90 3.53 -23.49
CA GLN A 15 -1.12 2.35 -23.16
C GLN A 15 -2.11 1.24 -22.82
N LYS A 16 -2.10 0.16 -23.64
CA LYS A 16 -2.94 -1.01 -23.34
C LYS A 16 -2.50 -1.61 -21.99
N SER A 17 -3.50 -1.90 -21.16
CA SER A 17 -3.28 -2.63 -19.92
C SER A 17 -2.65 -4.00 -20.19
N ASN A 18 -1.63 -4.37 -19.40
CA ASN A 18 -0.98 -5.67 -19.45
C ASN A 18 -1.54 -6.65 -18.40
N GLY A 19 -2.82 -6.55 -18.08
CA GLY A 19 -3.43 -7.43 -17.11
C GLY A 19 -4.95 -7.34 -17.16
N PHE A 20 -5.60 -8.13 -16.34
CA PHE A 20 -7.05 -8.11 -16.21
C PHE A 20 -7.47 -8.26 -14.74
N VAL A 21 -8.63 -7.70 -14.41
CA VAL A 21 -9.34 -7.94 -13.15
C VAL A 21 -10.72 -8.48 -13.53
N THR A 22 -11.05 -9.68 -13.09
CA THR A 22 -12.29 -10.37 -13.47
C THR A 22 -13.58 -9.64 -13.08
N THR A 23 -13.47 -8.71 -12.13
CA THR A 23 -14.61 -7.91 -11.63
C THR A 23 -14.72 -6.54 -12.27
N ILE A 24 -13.80 -6.16 -13.18
CA ILE A 24 -13.76 -4.86 -13.82
C ILE A 24 -13.69 -5.10 -15.33
N GLU A 25 -14.82 -4.87 -16.02
CA GLU A 25 -14.85 -4.91 -17.47
C GLU A 25 -14.07 -3.73 -18.06
N GLU A 26 -13.28 -4.00 -19.12
CA GLU A 26 -12.47 -3.00 -19.84
C GLU A 26 -11.48 -2.21 -18.93
N SER A 27 -10.92 -2.87 -17.90
CA SER A 27 -9.97 -2.19 -17.03
C SER A 27 -8.70 -1.80 -17.77
N SER A 28 -8.40 -0.51 -17.82
CA SER A 28 -7.10 0.01 -18.27
C SER A 28 -6.28 0.37 -17.04
N TRP A 29 -5.38 -0.50 -16.65
CA TRP A 29 -4.49 -0.22 -15.52
C TRP A 29 -3.53 0.91 -15.87
N LYS A 30 -3.28 1.76 -14.89
CA LYS A 30 -2.29 2.82 -14.99
C LYS A 30 -1.35 2.74 -13.78
N MET A 31 -0.18 3.35 -13.91
CA MET A 31 0.61 3.65 -12.72
C MET A 31 -0.22 4.59 -11.84
N GLY A 32 -0.26 4.31 -10.55
CA GLY A 32 -0.89 5.18 -9.58
C GLY A 32 -0.05 6.43 -9.28
N SER A 33 -0.49 7.24 -8.34
CA SER A 33 0.15 8.49 -7.99
C SER A 33 1.37 8.30 -7.08
N GLN A 34 2.38 9.17 -7.22
CA GLN A 34 3.50 9.23 -6.29
C GLN A 34 3.04 9.60 -4.88
N SER A 35 2.03 10.46 -4.74
CA SER A 35 1.49 10.85 -3.44
C SER A 35 0.93 9.68 -2.63
N SER A 36 0.39 8.66 -3.28
CA SER A 36 -0.05 7.43 -2.62
C SER A 36 1.13 6.60 -2.11
N VAL A 37 2.22 6.53 -2.87
CA VAL A 37 3.47 5.90 -2.40
C VAL A 37 4.03 6.66 -1.20
N ASP A 38 4.12 7.99 -1.30
CA ASP A 38 4.65 8.85 -0.24
C ASP A 38 3.86 8.69 1.06
N LEU A 39 2.53 8.54 0.97
CA LEU A 39 1.67 8.30 2.12
C LEU A 39 2.05 7.00 2.85
N VAL A 40 2.33 5.91 2.14
CA VAL A 40 2.74 4.63 2.73
C VAL A 40 4.15 4.72 3.31
N VAL A 41 5.07 5.39 2.62
CA VAL A 41 6.44 5.65 3.14
C VAL A 41 6.39 6.50 4.42
N ASP A 42 5.48 7.48 4.47
CA ASP A 42 5.31 8.29 5.69
C ASP A 42 4.66 7.50 6.82
N LEU A 43 3.69 6.62 6.53
CA LEU A 43 3.09 5.72 7.52
C LEU A 43 4.15 4.83 8.18
N ASP A 44 5.07 4.26 7.39
CA ASP A 44 6.12 3.37 7.89
C ASP A 44 6.98 4.01 8.98
N LYS A 45 7.25 5.31 8.87
CA LYS A 45 8.01 6.08 9.88
C LYS A 45 7.36 6.08 11.28
N TYR A 46 6.04 5.89 11.34
CA TYR A 46 5.29 5.90 12.59
C TYR A 46 4.85 4.50 13.04
N TRP A 47 5.11 3.48 12.20
CA TRP A 47 4.65 2.11 12.46
C TRP A 47 5.20 1.57 13.79
N GLY A 48 4.29 1.30 14.73
CA GLY A 48 4.63 0.82 16.07
C GLY A 48 5.27 1.86 16.99
N VAL A 49 5.43 3.11 16.54
CA VAL A 49 6.08 4.21 17.28
C VAL A 49 5.06 5.24 17.77
N ASP A 50 4.17 5.70 16.87
CA ASP A 50 3.17 6.72 17.17
C ASP A 50 1.80 6.30 16.60
N TYR A 51 0.99 5.66 17.43
CA TYR A 51 -0.31 5.12 17.02
C TYR A 51 -1.34 6.20 16.73
N ASP A 52 -1.27 7.35 17.39
CA ASP A 52 -2.17 8.47 17.11
C ASP A 52 -1.85 9.07 15.75
N LYS A 53 -0.59 9.19 15.42
CA LYS A 53 -0.16 9.61 14.09
C LYS A 53 -0.52 8.56 13.04
N MET A 54 -0.27 7.28 13.29
CA MET A 54 -0.69 6.19 12.39
C MET A 54 -2.18 6.27 12.08
N LYS A 55 -3.03 6.50 13.08
CA LYS A 55 -4.48 6.63 12.90
C LYS A 55 -4.85 7.67 11.85
N THR A 56 -4.09 8.75 11.74
CA THR A 56 -4.39 9.82 10.77
C THR A 56 -4.25 9.42 9.31
N PHE A 57 -3.54 8.33 8.99
CA PHE A 57 -3.37 7.82 7.63
C PHE A 57 -4.57 6.99 7.15
N PHE A 58 -5.37 6.46 8.05
CA PHE A 58 -6.45 5.53 7.75
C PHE A 58 -7.83 6.20 7.75
N ALA A 59 -8.75 5.61 6.99
CA ALA A 59 -10.18 5.86 7.16
C ALA A 59 -10.70 5.13 8.41
N ASP A 60 -11.73 5.66 9.07
CA ASP A 60 -12.30 5.07 10.27
C ASP A 60 -12.79 3.62 10.05
N THR A 61 -13.28 3.33 8.84
CA THR A 61 -13.79 2.03 8.42
C THR A 61 -12.80 1.26 7.54
N VAL A 62 -11.53 1.29 7.88
CA VAL A 62 -10.51 0.52 7.15
C VAL A 62 -10.77 -0.98 7.25
N LYS A 63 -10.77 -1.66 6.10
CA LYS A 63 -10.81 -3.13 6.04
C LYS A 63 -9.40 -3.67 6.02
N SER A 64 -9.02 -4.42 7.05
CA SER A 64 -7.67 -4.94 7.17
C SER A 64 -7.63 -6.46 7.30
N ARG A 65 -6.62 -7.07 6.71
CA ARG A 65 -6.28 -8.49 6.83
C ARG A 65 -4.78 -8.63 7.07
N PHE A 66 -4.43 -9.28 8.16
CA PHE A 66 -3.05 -9.56 8.54
C PHE A 66 -2.59 -10.95 8.09
N ALA A 67 -1.28 -11.16 8.03
CA ALA A 67 -0.67 -12.42 7.64
C ALA A 67 -1.06 -13.60 8.56
N ASP A 68 -1.39 -13.34 9.82
CA ASP A 68 -1.89 -14.34 10.79
C ASP A 68 -3.38 -14.69 10.61
N GLY A 69 -4.02 -14.16 9.55
CA GLY A 69 -5.42 -14.41 9.20
C GLY A 69 -6.43 -13.52 9.92
N LYS A 70 -6.01 -12.70 10.88
CA LYS A 70 -6.90 -11.75 11.57
C LYS A 70 -7.37 -10.64 10.64
N SER A 71 -8.61 -10.22 10.83
CA SER A 71 -9.24 -9.14 10.06
C SER A 71 -9.95 -8.16 10.97
N TYR A 72 -9.95 -6.89 10.58
CA TYR A 72 -10.62 -5.80 11.31
C TYR A 72 -11.26 -4.84 10.31
N ASP A 73 -12.41 -4.27 10.70
CA ASP A 73 -13.19 -3.35 9.87
C ASP A 73 -13.15 -1.90 10.39
N THR A 74 -12.33 -1.63 11.41
CA THR A 74 -12.14 -0.30 12.00
C THR A 74 -10.67 0.01 12.20
N VAL A 75 -10.32 1.29 12.16
CA VAL A 75 -8.94 1.73 12.43
C VAL A 75 -8.49 1.40 13.85
N ASP A 76 -9.37 1.47 14.84
CA ASP A 76 -9.02 1.13 16.22
C ASP A 76 -8.73 -0.36 16.38
N GLY A 77 -9.49 -1.23 15.71
CA GLY A 77 -9.21 -2.67 15.67
C GLY A 77 -7.87 -2.98 14.99
N PHE A 78 -7.59 -2.32 13.86
CA PHE A 78 -6.31 -2.41 13.16
C PHE A 78 -5.14 -2.02 14.07
N LEU A 79 -5.20 -0.82 14.67
CA LEU A 79 -4.14 -0.29 15.55
C LEU A 79 -3.96 -1.14 16.81
N GLY A 80 -5.05 -1.63 17.39
CA GLY A 80 -4.99 -2.54 18.53
C GLY A 80 -4.24 -3.84 18.20
N ASN A 81 -4.42 -4.39 16.99
CA ASN A 81 -3.67 -5.55 16.54
C ASN A 81 -2.20 -5.23 16.29
N VAL A 82 -1.88 -4.11 15.64
CA VAL A 82 -0.49 -3.66 15.43
C VAL A 82 0.21 -3.51 16.77
N LYS A 83 -0.40 -2.81 17.74
CA LYS A 83 0.15 -2.63 19.07
C LYS A 83 0.46 -3.96 19.76
N LYS A 84 -0.49 -4.89 19.72
CA LYS A 84 -0.29 -6.23 20.29
C LYS A 84 0.82 -7.02 19.60
N GLN A 85 0.97 -6.89 18.27
CA GLN A 85 2.07 -7.53 17.54
C GLN A 85 3.42 -6.94 17.94
N MET A 86 3.52 -5.62 18.11
CA MET A 86 4.71 -4.92 18.54
C MET A 86 5.12 -5.27 19.97
N GLU A 87 4.17 -5.37 20.89
CA GLU A 87 4.42 -5.80 22.27
C GLU A 87 4.94 -7.24 22.36
N ASN A 88 4.49 -8.13 21.46
CA ASN A 88 4.89 -9.53 21.42
C ASN A 88 6.11 -9.81 20.52
N SER A 89 6.68 -8.81 19.91
CA SER A 89 7.83 -8.94 19.00
C SER A 89 8.85 -7.83 19.29
N PRO A 90 9.45 -7.80 20.49
CA PRO A 90 10.50 -6.84 20.79
C PRO A 90 11.66 -7.04 19.80
N GLY A 91 12.04 -5.99 19.10
CA GLY A 91 13.10 -6.03 18.10
C GLY A 91 12.65 -5.81 16.65
N THR A 92 11.44 -5.28 16.42
CA THR A 92 10.98 -4.83 15.10
C THR A 92 11.83 -3.71 14.47
N GLN A 93 12.85 -3.26 15.14
CA GLN A 93 13.87 -2.33 14.64
C GLN A 93 14.71 -2.91 13.48
N ASN A 94 14.56 -4.20 13.17
CA ASN A 94 15.22 -4.88 12.05
C ASN A 94 14.35 -4.92 10.77
N TRP A 95 13.37 -4.07 10.70
CA TRP A 95 12.45 -3.92 9.59
C TRP A 95 12.96 -2.88 8.61
N THR A 96 13.03 -3.23 7.34
CA THR A 96 13.46 -2.33 6.27
C THR A 96 12.44 -2.37 5.14
N MET A 97 11.93 -1.22 4.73
CA MET A 97 11.17 -1.11 3.48
C MET A 97 12.14 -1.20 2.31
N ASP A 98 12.04 -2.27 1.51
CA ASP A 98 12.90 -2.50 0.35
C ASP A 98 12.38 -1.77 -0.88
N GLY A 99 11.08 -1.48 -0.93
CA GLY A 99 10.48 -0.71 -2.01
C GLY A 99 8.96 -0.59 -1.91
N ALA A 100 8.41 0.29 -2.75
CA ALA A 100 6.99 0.46 -2.94
C ALA A 100 6.68 0.98 -4.34
N PHE A 101 5.50 0.64 -4.86
CA PHE A 101 4.95 1.21 -6.08
C PHE A 101 3.44 1.32 -6.00
N SER A 102 2.84 2.15 -6.85
CA SER A 102 1.39 2.31 -6.92
C SER A 102 0.82 1.92 -8.28
N ILE A 103 -0.39 1.38 -8.27
CA ILE A 103 -1.16 1.08 -9.46
C ILE A 103 -2.61 1.51 -9.28
N ASP A 104 -3.21 2.07 -10.33
CA ASP A 104 -4.63 2.36 -10.42
C ASP A 104 -5.30 1.27 -11.26
N LEU A 105 -6.10 0.43 -10.62
CA LEU A 105 -6.78 -0.71 -11.25
C LEU A 105 -8.10 -0.32 -11.90
N ASP A 106 -8.68 0.83 -11.52
CA ASP A 106 -9.96 1.31 -12.05
C ASP A 106 -9.97 2.85 -12.09
N PRO A 107 -9.36 3.45 -13.13
CA PRO A 107 -9.29 4.91 -13.26
C PRO A 107 -10.64 5.63 -13.27
N THR A 108 -11.75 4.89 -13.48
CA THR A 108 -13.09 5.46 -13.47
C THR A 108 -13.63 5.68 -12.06
N LYS A 109 -13.13 4.95 -11.08
CA LYS A 109 -13.54 5.04 -9.66
C LYS A 109 -12.55 5.79 -8.80
N GLY A 110 -11.32 5.96 -9.31
CA GLY A 110 -10.22 6.58 -8.58
C GLY A 110 -9.71 5.72 -7.43
N GLY A 111 -8.63 6.21 -6.83
CA GLY A 111 -7.89 5.51 -5.78
C GLY A 111 -6.77 4.64 -6.33
N ASP A 112 -5.75 4.51 -5.52
CA ASP A 112 -4.55 3.76 -5.86
C ASP A 112 -4.39 2.54 -4.95
N TRP A 113 -3.92 1.45 -5.53
CA TRP A 113 -3.32 0.36 -4.78
C TRP A 113 -1.82 0.58 -4.68
N VAL A 114 -1.30 0.64 -3.47
CA VAL A 114 0.14 0.66 -3.21
C VAL A 114 0.57 -0.70 -2.72
N ASN A 115 1.58 -1.28 -3.37
CA ASN A 115 2.31 -2.43 -2.85
C ASN A 115 3.59 -1.93 -2.20
N ALA A 116 3.86 -2.38 -0.98
CA ALA A 116 5.13 -2.18 -0.30
C ALA A 116 5.67 -3.52 0.18
N TRP A 117 6.99 -3.71 0.09
CA TRP A 117 7.62 -4.93 0.56
C TRP A 117 8.80 -4.62 1.46
N PHE A 118 8.98 -5.52 2.42
CA PHE A 118 9.90 -5.33 3.52
C PHE A 118 10.73 -6.58 3.78
N THR A 119 11.95 -6.37 4.25
CA THR A 119 12.77 -7.39 4.87
C THR A 119 12.75 -7.19 6.38
N VAL A 120 12.49 -8.27 7.11
CA VAL A 120 12.63 -8.32 8.57
C VAL A 120 13.76 -9.30 8.89
N GLU A 121 14.85 -8.79 9.41
CA GLU A 121 16.01 -9.60 9.74
C GLU A 121 15.71 -10.61 10.85
N ALA A 122 16.47 -11.70 10.85
CA ALA A 122 16.34 -12.75 11.86
C ALA A 122 16.61 -12.22 13.26
N THR A 123 15.92 -12.79 14.25
CA THR A 123 16.20 -12.63 15.67
C THR A 123 16.40 -14.02 16.29
N ASP A 124 16.83 -14.10 17.55
CA ASP A 124 16.95 -15.37 18.26
C ASP A 124 15.61 -16.14 18.34
N ALA A 125 14.49 -15.42 18.25
CA ALA A 125 13.15 -16.00 18.36
C ALA A 125 12.46 -16.27 17.01
N LYS A 126 12.89 -15.63 15.93
CA LYS A 126 12.22 -15.72 14.62
C LYS A 126 13.22 -15.68 13.46
N PRO A 127 13.00 -16.50 12.42
CA PRO A 127 13.83 -16.46 11.22
C PRO A 127 13.63 -15.16 10.44
N LYS A 128 14.53 -14.90 9.51
CA LYS A 128 14.40 -13.83 8.51
C LYS A 128 13.11 -14.01 7.69
N ARG A 129 12.42 -12.92 7.39
CA ARG A 129 11.15 -12.92 6.68
C ARG A 129 11.07 -11.81 5.66
N SER A 130 10.27 -12.04 4.63
CA SER A 130 9.76 -11.00 3.76
C SER A 130 8.30 -10.74 4.11
N ILE A 131 7.93 -9.48 4.16
CA ILE A 131 6.54 -9.04 4.31
C ILE A 131 6.14 -8.29 3.05
N ASN A 132 4.95 -8.55 2.56
CA ASN A 132 4.37 -7.87 1.44
C ASN A 132 3.02 -7.30 1.87
N GLU A 133 2.82 -6.01 1.63
CA GLU A 133 1.64 -5.26 2.05
C GLU A 133 0.99 -4.56 0.86
N TRP A 134 -0.34 -4.57 0.85
CA TRP A 134 -1.15 -3.84 -0.10
C TRP A 134 -2.06 -2.86 0.63
N TYR A 135 -2.11 -1.64 0.12
CA TYR A 135 -2.89 -0.55 0.66
C TYR A 135 -3.78 0.01 -0.44
N PHE A 136 -5.10 0.06 -0.22
CA PHE A 136 -5.99 0.83 -1.08
C PHE A 136 -6.15 2.23 -0.52
N ILE A 137 -5.77 3.23 -1.29
CA ILE A 137 -5.76 4.64 -0.91
C ILE A 137 -6.78 5.38 -1.76
N LEU A 138 -7.70 6.08 -1.09
CA LEU A 138 -8.70 6.92 -1.71
C LEU A 138 -8.80 8.22 -0.91
N ASN A 139 -8.79 9.37 -1.60
CA ASN A 139 -8.88 10.70 -0.98
C ASN A 139 -7.83 10.93 0.14
N GLY A 140 -6.61 10.44 -0.07
CA GLY A 140 -5.51 10.58 0.89
C GLY A 140 -5.65 9.79 2.19
N LYS A 141 -6.49 8.72 2.19
CA LYS A 141 -6.69 7.81 3.31
C LYS A 141 -6.59 6.36 2.86
N ILE A 142 -6.07 5.51 3.74
CA ILE A 142 -6.04 4.06 3.54
C ILE A 142 -7.39 3.48 3.94
N HIS A 143 -8.07 2.85 2.98
CA HIS A 143 -9.37 2.20 3.16
C HIS A 143 -9.28 0.68 3.26
N GLN A 144 -8.22 0.10 2.67
CA GLN A 144 -7.97 -1.33 2.78
C GLN A 144 -6.49 -1.58 3.02
N PHE A 145 -6.22 -2.63 3.77
CA PHE A 145 -4.88 -3.12 4.07
C PHE A 145 -4.88 -4.65 4.01
N SER A 146 -3.88 -5.22 3.37
CA SER A 146 -3.63 -6.66 3.46
C SER A 146 -2.14 -6.95 3.54
N GLN A 147 -1.79 -7.92 4.37
CA GLN A 147 -0.41 -8.32 4.63
C GLN A 147 -0.24 -9.81 4.35
N SER A 148 0.86 -10.15 3.74
CA SER A 148 1.36 -11.52 3.66
C SER A 148 2.79 -11.59 4.18
N GLU A 149 3.17 -12.73 4.74
CA GLU A 149 4.49 -12.99 5.31
C GLU A 149 5.05 -14.29 4.73
N GLN A 150 6.33 -14.30 4.42
CA GLN A 150 7.06 -15.48 3.98
C GLN A 150 8.37 -15.59 4.72
N VAL A 151 8.63 -16.76 5.32
CA VAL A 151 9.92 -17.09 5.92
C VAL A 151 10.96 -17.27 4.80
N ARG A 152 12.13 -16.66 4.95
CA ARG A 152 13.29 -16.85 4.07
C ARG A 152 14.18 -17.93 4.64
N LEU A 153 14.58 -18.85 3.79
CA LEU A 153 15.41 -20.02 4.16
C LEU A 153 16.86 -19.89 3.66
N ASP A 154 17.29 -18.68 3.37
CA ASP A 154 18.65 -18.34 2.91
C ASP A 154 19.64 -18.19 4.07
#